data_b7fdf4317cc6b2f1a8707a0362319896
#
_entry.id   b7fdf4317cc6b2f1a8707a0362319896
#
_cell.length_a   1.000
_cell.length_b   1.000
_cell.length_c   1.000
_cell.angle_alpha   90.00
_cell.angle_beta   90.00
_cell.angle_gamma   90.00
#
_symmetry.space_group_name_H-M   'P 1'
#
loop_
_entity.id
_entity.type
_entity.pdbx_description
1 polymer ?
#
loop_
_entity_poly.entity_id
_entity_poly.type
_entity_poly.pdbx_seq_one_letter_code
_entity_poly.pdbx_strand_id
1 'polypeptide(L)'
;MDQLKRKPTHLSHYDYSQNGAYFITICTQNRITLFGAPNSSHPAAQMVRQVFEQTIASFPNVSCPVYAVMPDHFHAIIFIDRPTESSPAVSISDIVRIFKSQSTVSYIKMVHSGQLPPFQGKIWQRSYYDHVIRNDADFLETWKYIEENPLKWELVQQSGKEGTRPSPTVL
;
A
#
# COMPACT_ATOMS: atom_id res chain seq x y z
N MET A 1 9.07 32.18 -7.78
CA MET A 1 8.18 31.01 -7.83
C MET A 1 8.92 29.85 -7.19
N ASP A 2 8.61 29.58 -5.95
CA ASP A 2 9.26 28.51 -5.18
C ASP A 2 8.67 27.18 -5.62
N GLN A 3 9.47 26.37 -6.31
CA GLN A 3 9.08 25.00 -6.64
C GLN A 3 9.06 24.22 -5.31
N LEU A 4 7.87 23.85 -4.87
CA LEU A 4 7.67 22.90 -3.78
C LEU A 4 8.46 21.62 -4.11
N LYS A 5 9.65 21.48 -3.51
CA LYS A 5 10.45 20.26 -3.59
C LYS A 5 9.62 19.12 -3.03
N ARG A 6 9.25 18.15 -3.87
CA ARG A 6 8.62 16.90 -3.42
C ARG A 6 9.54 16.27 -2.37
N LYS A 7 8.98 15.95 -1.21
CA LYS A 7 9.71 15.17 -0.20
C LYS A 7 10.21 13.86 -0.86
N PRO A 8 11.45 13.44 -0.59
CA PRO A 8 11.95 12.17 -1.10
C PRO A 8 11.04 11.04 -0.61
N THR A 9 10.69 10.12 -1.50
CA THR A 9 9.82 8.96 -1.19
C THR A 9 10.54 7.88 -0.40
N HIS A 10 11.86 7.91 -0.36
CA HIS A 10 12.73 6.97 0.34
C HIS A 10 13.84 7.71 1.06
N LEU A 11 14.26 7.17 2.20
CA LEU A 11 15.46 7.66 2.90
C LEU A 11 16.70 7.26 2.08
N SER A 12 17.49 8.26 1.66
CA SER A 12 18.76 7.98 0.98
C SER A 12 19.71 7.26 1.94
N HIS A 13 20.34 6.17 1.46
CA HIS A 13 21.29 5.34 2.20
C HIS A 13 20.70 4.50 3.35
N TYR A 14 19.38 4.35 3.47
CA TYR A 14 18.78 3.43 4.42
C TYR A 14 18.66 2.03 3.81
N ASP A 15 19.12 1.02 4.57
CA ASP A 15 18.99 -0.38 4.18
C ASP A 15 17.61 -0.93 4.57
N TYR A 16 16.70 -1.00 3.63
CA TYR A 16 15.33 -1.51 3.80
C TYR A 16 15.24 -3.04 3.95
N SER A 17 16.35 -3.74 4.07
CA SER A 17 16.41 -5.15 4.44
C SER A 17 16.69 -5.40 5.92
N GLN A 18 16.85 -4.32 6.71
CA GLN A 18 17.05 -4.42 8.16
C GLN A 18 15.75 -4.85 8.86
N ASN A 19 15.92 -5.47 10.02
CA ASN A 19 14.80 -5.74 10.94
C ASN A 19 14.11 -4.43 11.31
N GLY A 20 12.79 -4.43 11.27
CA GLY A 20 12.02 -3.24 11.62
C GLY A 20 10.59 -3.27 11.14
N ALA A 21 9.89 -2.21 11.47
CA ALA A 21 8.53 -1.94 11.02
C ALA A 21 8.53 -0.82 9.98
N TYR A 22 7.82 -1.05 8.90
CA TYR A 22 7.77 -0.15 7.75
C TYR A 22 6.32 0.14 7.38
N PHE A 23 5.96 1.41 7.38
CA PHE A 23 4.71 1.84 6.78
C PHE A 23 4.92 2.09 5.29
N ILE A 24 4.02 1.57 4.47
CA ILE A 24 4.05 1.78 3.01
C ILE A 24 2.73 2.32 2.50
N THR A 25 2.82 3.15 1.45
CA THR A 25 1.66 3.58 0.65
C THR A 25 1.96 3.36 -0.83
N ILE A 26 1.09 2.62 -1.50
CA ILE A 26 1.20 2.32 -2.93
C ILE A 26 -0.03 2.92 -3.62
N CYS A 27 0.18 3.85 -4.54
CA CYS A 27 -0.92 4.52 -5.26
C CYS A 27 -1.14 3.90 -6.64
N THR A 28 -2.41 3.91 -7.09
CA THR A 28 -2.72 3.62 -8.48
C THR A 28 -2.17 4.70 -9.41
N GLN A 29 -1.92 4.35 -10.65
CA GLN A 29 -1.47 5.29 -11.67
C GLN A 29 -2.53 6.39 -11.85
N ASN A 30 -2.09 7.65 -11.81
CA ASN A 30 -2.94 8.84 -11.89
C ASN A 30 -4.07 8.89 -10.83
N ARG A 31 -3.94 8.14 -9.73
CA ARG A 31 -4.94 8.09 -8.66
C ARG A 31 -6.32 7.64 -9.14
N ILE A 32 -6.38 6.76 -10.12
CA ILE A 32 -7.64 6.21 -10.64
C ILE A 32 -8.23 5.26 -9.59
N THR A 33 -9.53 5.41 -9.32
CA THR A 33 -10.26 4.57 -8.35
C THR A 33 -10.60 3.21 -8.99
N LEU A 34 -9.74 2.21 -8.78
CA LEU A 34 -9.88 0.87 -9.36
C LEU A 34 -10.48 -0.16 -8.40
N PHE A 35 -10.43 0.09 -7.09
CA PHE A 35 -10.71 -0.93 -6.08
C PHE A 35 -12.07 -0.80 -5.40
N GLY A 36 -12.92 0.16 -5.86
CA GLY A 36 -14.22 0.41 -5.24
C GLY A 36 -14.13 1.10 -3.89
N ALA A 37 -15.25 1.21 -3.17
CA ALA A 37 -15.26 1.81 -1.83
C ALA A 37 -14.43 0.97 -0.84
N PRO A 38 -13.82 1.60 0.18
CA PRO A 38 -13.12 0.86 1.23
C PRO A 38 -14.05 -0.16 1.90
N ASN A 39 -13.48 -1.28 2.35
CA ASN A 39 -14.21 -2.37 3.02
C ASN A 39 -15.35 -2.99 2.19
N SER A 40 -15.48 -2.63 0.91
CA SER A 40 -16.48 -3.18 0.02
C SER A 40 -16.11 -4.59 -0.45
N SER A 41 -17.12 -5.31 -0.93
CA SER A 41 -16.95 -6.60 -1.64
C SER A 41 -16.56 -6.44 -3.11
N HIS A 42 -16.02 -5.27 -3.51
CA HIS A 42 -15.59 -5.02 -4.88
C HIS A 42 -14.55 -6.07 -5.33
N PRO A 43 -14.73 -6.73 -6.49
CA PRO A 43 -13.86 -7.85 -6.90
C PRO A 43 -12.38 -7.48 -6.97
N ALA A 44 -12.05 -6.26 -7.43
CA ALA A 44 -10.66 -5.80 -7.46
C ALA A 44 -10.07 -5.60 -6.06
N ALA A 45 -10.84 -5.11 -5.08
CA ALA A 45 -10.39 -4.99 -3.70
C ALA A 45 -10.12 -6.35 -3.07
N GLN A 46 -11.01 -7.33 -3.29
CA GLN A 46 -10.82 -8.70 -2.82
C GLN A 46 -9.57 -9.34 -3.41
N MET A 47 -9.37 -9.18 -4.72
CA MET A 47 -8.17 -9.66 -5.42
C MET A 47 -6.89 -9.04 -4.84
N VAL A 48 -6.88 -7.71 -4.61
CA VAL A 48 -5.73 -7.01 -4.02
C VAL A 48 -5.40 -7.54 -2.62
N ARG A 49 -6.42 -7.74 -1.76
CA ARG A 49 -6.24 -8.34 -0.42
C ARG A 49 -5.62 -9.73 -0.53
N GLN A 50 -6.21 -10.61 -1.33
CA GLN A 50 -5.75 -11.98 -1.50
C GLN A 50 -4.29 -12.04 -2.01
N VAL A 51 -3.97 -11.25 -3.03
CA VAL A 51 -2.60 -11.22 -3.57
C VAL A 51 -1.62 -10.67 -2.55
N PHE A 52 -2.00 -9.66 -1.76
CA PHE A 52 -1.15 -9.12 -0.72
C PHE A 52 -0.87 -10.14 0.40
N GLU A 53 -1.91 -10.79 0.90
CA GLU A 53 -1.78 -11.83 1.92
C GLU A 53 -0.91 -13.00 1.44
N GLN A 54 -1.08 -13.45 0.20
CA GLN A 54 -0.22 -14.46 -0.43
C GLN A 54 1.23 -13.98 -0.57
N THR A 55 1.43 -12.71 -0.93
CA THR A 55 2.76 -12.13 -1.01
C THR A 55 3.45 -12.14 0.35
N ILE A 56 2.79 -11.68 1.41
CA ILE A 56 3.35 -11.70 2.77
C ILE A 56 3.63 -13.14 3.22
N ALA A 57 2.69 -14.06 3.02
CA ALA A 57 2.85 -15.47 3.39
C ALA A 57 4.01 -16.19 2.67
N SER A 58 4.47 -15.67 1.53
CA SER A 58 5.60 -16.23 0.79
C SER A 58 6.97 -15.94 1.45
N PHE A 59 7.01 -15.06 2.45
CA PHE A 59 8.22 -14.67 3.16
C PHE A 59 8.13 -15.08 4.64
N PRO A 60 8.91 -16.08 5.10
CA PRO A 60 8.77 -16.61 6.47
C PRO A 60 9.10 -15.59 7.57
N ASN A 61 9.89 -14.56 7.24
CA ASN A 61 10.36 -13.54 8.19
C ASN A 61 9.62 -12.20 8.03
N VAL A 62 8.47 -12.21 7.39
CA VAL A 62 7.67 -11.03 7.13
C VAL A 62 6.27 -11.21 7.69
N SER A 63 5.77 -10.18 8.35
CA SER A 63 4.38 -10.14 8.81
C SER A 63 3.75 -8.78 8.55
N CYS A 64 2.43 -8.75 8.47
CA CYS A 64 1.67 -7.52 8.29
C CYS A 64 0.46 -7.53 9.23
N PRO A 65 0.51 -6.81 10.35
CA PRO A 65 -0.57 -6.79 11.32
C PRO A 65 -1.77 -5.95 10.89
N VAL A 66 -1.56 -4.94 10.04
CA VAL A 66 -2.62 -4.03 9.58
C VAL A 66 -2.35 -3.54 8.16
N TYR A 67 -3.40 -3.53 7.34
CA TYR A 67 -3.39 -2.93 6.02
C TYR A 67 -4.79 -2.43 5.63
N ALA A 68 -4.87 -1.55 4.64
CA ALA A 68 -6.13 -1.08 4.06
C ALA A 68 -6.04 -0.96 2.53
N VAL A 69 -7.07 -1.47 1.86
CA VAL A 69 -7.29 -1.27 0.43
C VAL A 69 -8.25 -0.10 0.26
N MET A 70 -7.72 1.00 -0.24
CA MET A 70 -8.46 2.21 -0.54
C MET A 70 -8.82 2.27 -2.02
N PRO A 71 -9.77 3.10 -2.46
CA PRO A 71 -10.21 3.11 -3.87
C PRO A 71 -9.08 3.29 -4.89
N ASP A 72 -8.07 4.09 -4.56
CA ASP A 72 -6.97 4.49 -5.44
C ASP A 72 -5.57 4.32 -4.84
N HIS A 73 -5.46 3.63 -3.70
CA HIS A 73 -4.19 3.33 -3.05
C HIS A 73 -4.31 2.18 -2.05
N PHE A 74 -3.17 1.77 -1.53
CA PHE A 74 -3.02 0.70 -0.56
C PHE A 74 -2.06 1.14 0.55
N HIS A 75 -2.39 0.85 1.80
CA HIS A 75 -1.54 1.09 2.97
C HIS A 75 -1.26 -0.22 3.70
N ALA A 76 -0.06 -0.36 4.27
CA ALA A 76 0.27 -1.46 5.16
C ALA A 76 1.38 -1.09 6.15
N ILE A 77 1.37 -1.72 7.33
CA ILE A 77 2.56 -1.84 8.18
C ILE A 77 3.13 -3.24 7.98
N ILE A 78 4.39 -3.30 7.56
CA ILE A 78 5.11 -4.54 7.30
C ILE A 78 6.26 -4.65 8.30
N PHE A 79 6.34 -5.78 8.98
CA PHE A 79 7.48 -6.15 9.82
C PHE A 79 8.41 -7.08 9.05
N ILE A 80 9.69 -6.79 9.11
CA ILE A 80 10.76 -7.69 8.68
C ILE A 80 11.53 -8.11 9.95
N ASP A 81 11.54 -9.41 10.22
CA ASP A 81 12.24 -9.99 11.36
C ASP A 81 13.17 -11.11 10.86
N ARG A 82 14.45 -10.80 10.71
CA ARG A 82 15.48 -11.75 10.33
C ARG A 82 16.17 -12.26 11.61
N PRO A 83 15.85 -13.49 12.06
CA PRO A 83 16.36 -14.00 13.30
C PRO A 83 17.87 -14.25 13.28
N THR A 84 18.47 -14.45 12.10
CA THR A 84 19.92 -14.65 11.90
C THR A 84 20.41 -14.00 10.63
N GLU A 85 21.73 -13.74 10.53
CA GLU A 85 22.34 -13.22 9.30
C GLU A 85 22.22 -14.20 8.12
N SER A 86 22.08 -15.49 8.39
CA SER A 86 21.87 -16.53 7.38
C SER A 86 20.43 -16.62 6.89
N SER A 87 19.48 -15.94 7.54
CA SER A 87 18.09 -15.87 7.07
C SER A 87 18.02 -15.15 5.72
N PRO A 88 17.16 -15.58 4.79
CA PRO A 88 17.02 -14.92 3.49
C PRO A 88 16.77 -13.41 3.65
N ALA A 89 17.59 -12.61 2.99
CA ALA A 89 17.39 -11.18 2.95
C ALA A 89 16.17 -10.89 2.08
N VAL A 90 15.25 -10.12 2.63
CA VAL A 90 14.09 -9.58 1.91
C VAL A 90 14.03 -8.08 2.17
N SER A 91 13.75 -7.30 1.16
CA SER A 91 13.55 -5.86 1.32
C SER A 91 12.10 -5.47 1.10
N ILE A 92 11.70 -4.32 1.65
CA ILE A 92 10.39 -3.72 1.35
C ILE A 92 10.20 -3.55 -0.17
N SER A 93 11.26 -3.17 -0.88
CA SER A 93 11.23 -3.03 -2.34
C SER A 93 10.91 -4.34 -3.06
N ASP A 94 11.42 -5.47 -2.58
CA ASP A 94 11.10 -6.80 -3.15
C ASP A 94 9.65 -7.16 -2.92
N ILE A 95 9.15 -6.98 -1.70
CA ILE A 95 7.75 -7.23 -1.33
C ILE A 95 6.82 -6.40 -2.21
N VAL A 96 7.07 -5.09 -2.30
CA VAL A 96 6.25 -4.17 -3.12
C VAL A 96 6.31 -4.52 -4.60
N ARG A 97 7.50 -4.88 -5.12
CA ARG A 97 7.68 -5.29 -6.52
C ARG A 97 6.86 -6.55 -6.85
N ILE A 98 6.94 -7.56 -6.00
CA ILE A 98 6.20 -8.82 -6.18
C ILE A 98 4.70 -8.56 -6.09
N PHE A 99 4.24 -7.85 -5.07
CA PHE A 99 2.85 -7.49 -4.90
C PHE A 99 2.27 -6.73 -6.11
N LYS A 100 2.96 -5.68 -6.58
CA LYS A 100 2.53 -4.92 -7.76
C LYS A 100 2.47 -5.79 -9.02
N SER A 101 3.44 -6.67 -9.21
CA SER A 101 3.49 -7.57 -10.36
C SER A 101 2.34 -8.57 -10.32
N GLN A 102 2.16 -9.28 -9.22
CA GLN A 102 1.14 -10.31 -9.09
C GLN A 102 -0.28 -9.73 -9.12
N SER A 103 -0.53 -8.60 -8.46
CA SER A 103 -1.83 -7.94 -8.50
C SER A 103 -2.17 -7.39 -9.91
N THR A 104 -1.18 -6.90 -10.65
CA THR A 104 -1.39 -6.51 -12.06
C THR A 104 -1.77 -7.69 -12.93
N VAL A 105 -1.05 -8.82 -12.82
CA VAL A 105 -1.37 -10.04 -13.57
C VAL A 105 -2.76 -10.55 -13.21
N SER A 106 -3.12 -10.56 -11.93
CA SER A 106 -4.44 -11.00 -11.46
C SER A 106 -5.55 -10.08 -11.98
N TYR A 107 -5.34 -8.77 -11.95
CA TYR A 107 -6.30 -7.81 -12.50
C TYR A 107 -6.53 -8.04 -14.01
N ILE A 108 -5.45 -8.24 -14.79
CA ILE A 108 -5.54 -8.52 -16.23
C ILE A 108 -6.33 -9.79 -16.49
N LYS A 109 -6.12 -10.85 -15.70
CA LYS A 109 -6.93 -12.09 -15.83
C LYS A 109 -8.42 -11.83 -15.58
N MET A 110 -8.76 -11.00 -14.59
CA MET A 110 -10.14 -10.64 -14.29
C MET A 110 -10.77 -9.75 -15.38
N VAL A 111 -9.98 -8.90 -16.04
CA VAL A 111 -10.46 -8.17 -17.24
C VAL A 111 -10.77 -9.13 -18.38
N HIS A 112 -9.88 -10.09 -18.66
CA HIS A 112 -10.09 -11.06 -19.73
C HIS A 112 -11.31 -11.99 -19.48
N SER A 113 -11.63 -12.25 -18.20
CA SER A 113 -12.83 -13.01 -17.83
C SER A 113 -14.10 -12.15 -17.71
N GLY A 114 -14.04 -10.85 -18.01
CA GLY A 114 -15.17 -9.93 -17.95
C GLY A 114 -15.62 -9.53 -16.55
N GLN A 115 -14.80 -9.82 -15.51
CA GLN A 115 -15.13 -9.48 -14.11
C GLN A 115 -14.78 -8.05 -13.74
N LEU A 116 -13.78 -7.46 -14.42
CA LEU A 116 -13.32 -6.10 -14.18
C LEU A 116 -13.22 -5.31 -15.50
N PRO A 117 -13.39 -3.98 -15.43
CA PRO A 117 -13.15 -3.13 -16.58
C PRO A 117 -11.67 -3.07 -16.94
N PRO A 118 -11.32 -2.83 -18.20
CA PRO A 118 -9.95 -2.61 -18.60
C PRO A 118 -9.39 -1.31 -17.99
N PHE A 119 -8.07 -1.25 -17.81
CA PHE A 119 -7.36 -0.06 -17.39
C PHE A 119 -6.37 0.39 -18.48
N GLN A 120 -5.93 1.64 -18.42
CA GLN A 120 -4.97 2.19 -19.36
C GLN A 120 -3.56 2.23 -18.75
N GLY A 121 -2.58 1.70 -19.48
CA GLY A 121 -1.17 1.77 -19.11
C GLY A 121 -0.81 0.87 -17.93
N LYS A 122 -0.77 1.42 -16.72
CA LYS A 122 -0.31 0.74 -15.51
C LYS A 122 -1.36 0.85 -14.40
N ILE A 123 -1.48 -0.19 -13.58
CA ILE A 123 -2.31 -0.14 -12.36
C ILE A 123 -1.64 0.73 -11.30
N TRP A 124 -0.38 0.46 -11.00
CA TRP A 124 0.37 1.10 -9.93
C TRP A 124 1.34 2.17 -10.43
N GLN A 125 1.52 3.23 -9.66
CA GLN A 125 2.62 4.16 -9.86
C GLN A 125 3.97 3.44 -9.73
N ARG A 126 5.00 3.96 -10.39
CA ARG A 126 6.35 3.36 -10.36
C ARG A 126 6.92 3.33 -8.94
N SER A 127 6.88 4.45 -8.25
CA SER A 127 7.33 4.60 -6.87
C SER A 127 6.25 4.19 -5.87
N TYR A 128 6.61 4.13 -4.62
CA TYR A 128 5.74 4.03 -3.46
C TYR A 128 6.30 4.94 -2.37
N TYR A 129 5.50 5.29 -1.38
CA TYR A 129 5.94 5.98 -0.17
C TYR A 129 6.24 4.94 0.90
N ASP A 130 7.31 5.16 1.66
CA ASP A 130 7.63 4.40 2.86
C ASP A 130 8.07 5.31 4.00
N HIS A 131 7.83 4.82 5.22
CA HIS A 131 8.26 5.41 6.46
C HIS A 131 8.73 4.32 7.41
N VAL A 132 9.92 4.49 7.97
CA VAL A 132 10.47 3.58 8.98
C VAL A 132 9.88 3.93 10.33
N ILE A 133 9.13 3.01 10.91
CA ILE A 133 8.52 3.16 12.24
C ILE A 133 9.61 2.95 13.28
N ARG A 134 9.83 3.95 14.16
CA ARG A 134 11.00 3.98 15.04
C ARG A 134 10.69 3.72 16.51
N ASN A 135 9.43 3.84 16.93
CA ASN A 135 9.00 3.67 18.31
C ASN A 135 7.50 3.35 18.40
N ASP A 136 7.04 3.00 19.60
CA ASP A 136 5.66 2.61 19.85
C ASP A 136 4.65 3.74 19.56
N ALA A 137 5.01 4.98 19.81
CA ALA A 137 4.12 6.11 19.54
C ALA A 137 3.91 6.29 18.03
N ASP A 138 4.97 6.24 17.24
CA ASP A 138 4.94 6.25 15.78
C ASP A 138 4.14 5.06 15.21
N PHE A 139 4.33 3.88 15.81
CA PHE A 139 3.57 2.69 15.45
C PHE A 139 2.07 2.86 15.69
N LEU A 140 1.67 3.31 16.87
CA LEU A 140 0.27 3.51 17.23
C LEU A 140 -0.41 4.59 16.37
N GLU A 141 0.29 5.68 16.08
CA GLU A 141 -0.20 6.75 15.20
C GLU A 141 -0.43 6.24 13.78
N THR A 142 0.54 5.49 13.24
CA THR A 142 0.46 4.90 11.90
C THR A 142 -0.64 3.85 11.82
N TRP A 143 -0.76 3.00 12.85
CA TRP A 143 -1.84 2.01 12.94
C TRP A 143 -3.21 2.67 12.88
N LYS A 144 -3.43 3.64 13.78
CA LYS A 144 -4.68 4.40 13.84
C LYS A 144 -4.98 5.09 12.51
N TYR A 145 -3.96 5.64 11.86
CA TYR A 145 -4.11 6.25 10.54
C TYR A 145 -4.66 5.26 9.51
N ILE A 146 -4.14 4.02 9.47
CA ILE A 146 -4.61 2.98 8.54
C ILE A 146 -6.05 2.57 8.84
N GLU A 147 -6.39 2.34 10.12
CA GLU A 147 -7.73 1.92 10.53
C GLU A 147 -8.80 2.99 10.29
N GLU A 148 -8.47 4.26 10.51
CA GLU A 148 -9.42 5.37 10.33
C GLU A 148 -9.57 5.82 8.87
N ASN A 149 -8.64 5.47 7.99
CA ASN A 149 -8.63 5.93 6.60
C ASN A 149 -9.90 5.55 5.83
N PRO A 150 -10.42 4.33 5.90
CA PRO A 150 -11.69 3.95 5.29
C PRO A 150 -12.86 4.80 5.77
N LEU A 151 -12.97 5.01 7.08
CA LEU A 151 -14.04 5.81 7.68
C LEU A 151 -13.95 7.28 7.26
N LYS A 152 -12.77 7.88 7.29
CA LYS A 152 -12.54 9.25 6.83
C LYS A 152 -12.94 9.43 5.36
N TRP A 153 -12.65 8.45 4.53
CA TRP A 153 -13.06 8.46 3.13
C TRP A 153 -14.59 8.45 2.98
N GLU A 154 -15.28 7.57 3.71
CA GLU A 154 -16.75 7.49 3.70
C GLU A 154 -17.41 8.80 4.14
N LEU A 155 -16.91 9.43 5.21
CA LEU A 155 -17.41 10.70 5.72
C LEU A 155 -17.26 11.83 4.70
N VAL A 156 -16.14 11.88 3.98
CA VAL A 156 -15.92 12.86 2.90
C VAL A 156 -16.91 12.67 1.76
N GLN A 157 -17.19 11.43 1.36
CA GLN A 157 -18.17 11.15 0.30
C GLN A 157 -19.60 11.55 0.72
N GLN A 158 -20.00 11.29 1.96
CA GLN A 158 -21.32 11.64 2.48
C GLN A 158 -21.52 13.15 2.63
N SER A 159 -20.47 13.92 2.90
CA SER A 159 -20.55 15.37 3.09
C SER A 159 -20.72 16.16 1.79
N GLY A 160 -20.68 15.51 0.62
CA GLY A 160 -20.82 16.16 -0.69
C GLY A 160 -19.74 17.22 -0.98
N LYS A 161 -18.72 17.35 -0.12
CA LYS A 161 -17.57 18.19 -0.37
C LYS A 161 -16.67 17.46 -1.35
N GLU A 162 -16.73 17.88 -2.59
CA GLU A 162 -15.64 17.71 -3.55
C GLU A 162 -14.39 18.44 -3.03
N GLY A 163 -13.89 17.99 -1.91
CA GLY A 163 -12.80 18.61 -1.20
C GLY A 163 -11.82 17.56 -0.76
N THR A 164 -10.65 17.63 -1.36
CA THR A 164 -9.42 17.01 -0.85
C THR A 164 -9.62 15.54 -0.46
N ARG A 165 -9.49 14.66 -1.46
CA ARG A 165 -9.14 13.27 -1.19
C ARG A 165 -8.05 13.31 -0.12
N PRO A 166 -8.19 12.56 0.99
CA PRO A 166 -7.12 12.50 1.95
C PRO A 166 -5.87 12.10 1.17
N SER A 167 -4.97 13.06 0.98
CA SER A 167 -3.65 12.77 0.46
C SER A 167 -3.10 11.66 1.34
N PRO A 168 -2.39 10.67 0.80
CA PRO A 168 -1.57 9.81 1.63
C PRO A 168 -0.67 10.76 2.40
N THR A 169 -1.11 11.13 3.60
CA THR A 169 -0.39 12.07 4.43
C THR A 169 0.88 11.37 4.80
N VAL A 170 1.95 11.96 4.37
CA VAL A 170 3.27 11.74 4.89
C VAL A 170 3.19 12.13 6.37
N LEU A 171 3.18 11.14 7.26
CA LEU A 171 3.39 11.33 8.69
C LEU A 171 4.80 11.89 8.92
#